data_a8317b08602777149c522b5a46dcbef3
#
_entry.id   a8317b08602777149c522b5a46dcbef3
#
_cell.length_a   1.000
_cell.length_b   1.000
_cell.length_c   1.000
_cell.angle_alpha   90.00
_cell.angle_beta   90.00
_cell.angle_gamma   90.00
#
_symmetry.space_group_name_H-M   'P 1'
#
loop_
_entity.id
_entity.type
_entity.pdbx_description
1 polymer ?
#
loop_
_entity_poly.entity_id
_entity_poly.type
_entity_poly.pdbx_seq_one_letter_code
_entity_poly.pdbx_strand_id
1 'polypeptide(L)'
;TLLSGLSMLLLSGLLAAEGPGKNVHWQKDLKTAHKLALSQGKPILLVFGAEWCTYCHKLEKNVIDQPETAAYINANFIPVHLDADHEKRVVEILEVGSLPCTVVLSPNADLLGRFEGYAEGKKYTANLEKSVAAHRELQATAARTGGAVTR
;
A
#
# COMPACT_ATOMS: atom_id res chain seq x y z
N THR A 1 -52.91 -38.53 -4.70
CA THR A 1 -51.64 -38.21 -5.34
C THR A 1 -51.43 -36.69 -5.29
N LEU A 2 -50.67 -36.23 -4.28
CA LEU A 2 -50.33 -34.83 -4.06
C LEU A 2 -48.87 -34.68 -4.39
N LEU A 3 -48.51 -33.97 -5.48
CA LEU A 3 -47.19 -33.53 -5.82
C LEU A 3 -46.86 -32.24 -5.06
N SER A 4 -45.98 -32.35 -4.10
CA SER A 4 -45.43 -31.21 -3.35
C SER A 4 -44.21 -30.69 -4.09
N GLY A 5 -44.34 -29.55 -4.79
CA GLY A 5 -43.25 -28.87 -5.45
C GLY A 5 -42.42 -28.06 -4.46
N LEU A 6 -41.21 -28.49 -4.19
CA LEU A 6 -40.21 -27.77 -3.40
C LEU A 6 -39.57 -26.69 -4.25
N SER A 7 -40.04 -25.45 -4.12
CA SER A 7 -39.49 -24.26 -4.79
C SER A 7 -38.23 -23.83 -4.03
N MET A 8 -37.04 -24.14 -4.60
CA MET A 8 -35.76 -23.74 -4.08
C MET A 8 -35.45 -22.31 -4.53
N LEU A 9 -35.71 -21.34 -3.66
CA LEU A 9 -35.35 -19.93 -3.83
C LEU A 9 -33.81 -19.81 -3.76
N LEU A 10 -33.16 -19.71 -4.92
CA LEU A 10 -31.76 -19.30 -5.02
C LEU A 10 -31.66 -17.82 -4.66
N LEU A 11 -31.31 -17.53 -3.41
CA LEU A 11 -30.96 -16.19 -2.97
C LEU A 11 -29.56 -15.86 -3.52
N SER A 12 -29.52 -15.34 -4.75
CA SER A 12 -28.30 -14.77 -5.32
C SER A 12 -27.93 -13.53 -4.51
N GLY A 13 -27.04 -13.71 -3.56
CA GLY A 13 -26.40 -12.60 -2.84
C GLY A 13 -25.64 -11.74 -3.83
N LEU A 14 -26.20 -10.58 -4.17
CA LEU A 14 -25.53 -9.53 -4.91
C LEU A 14 -24.42 -8.99 -3.99
N LEU A 15 -23.17 -9.49 -4.16
CA LEU A 15 -22.00 -8.83 -3.58
C LEU A 15 -21.94 -7.46 -4.27
N ALA A 16 -22.40 -6.42 -3.57
CA ALA A 16 -22.10 -5.06 -3.95
C ALA A 16 -20.57 -4.90 -3.92
N ALA A 17 -19.95 -4.86 -5.09
CA ALA A 17 -18.57 -4.41 -5.22
C ALA A 17 -18.59 -2.93 -4.77
N GLU A 18 -18.10 -2.67 -3.56
CA GLU A 18 -17.83 -1.31 -3.11
C GLU A 18 -16.86 -0.71 -4.14
N GLY A 19 -17.31 0.35 -4.81
CA GLY A 19 -16.48 1.07 -5.77
C GLY A 19 -15.21 1.57 -5.10
N PRO A 20 -14.15 1.90 -5.86
CA PRO A 20 -12.86 2.32 -5.31
C PRO A 20 -13.09 3.47 -4.32
N GLY A 21 -12.77 3.21 -3.05
CA GLY A 21 -12.92 4.18 -1.96
C GLY A 21 -12.15 5.45 -2.30
N LYS A 22 -12.78 6.61 -2.08
CA LYS A 22 -12.18 7.92 -2.36
C LYS A 22 -11.01 8.29 -1.45
N ASN A 23 -10.75 7.48 -0.42
CA ASN A 23 -9.74 7.75 0.61
C ASN A 23 -8.75 6.59 0.72
N VAL A 24 -7.52 6.89 1.06
CA VAL A 24 -6.51 5.88 1.39
C VAL A 24 -6.86 5.19 2.71
N HIS A 25 -6.78 3.86 2.74
CA HIS A 25 -7.06 3.04 3.93
C HIS A 25 -5.82 2.94 4.83
N TRP A 26 -5.45 4.04 5.45
CA TRP A 26 -4.28 4.14 6.32
C TRP A 26 -4.33 3.14 7.48
N GLN A 27 -3.25 2.40 7.68
CA GLN A 27 -3.08 1.57 8.85
C GLN A 27 -2.67 2.44 10.05
N LYS A 28 -3.12 2.04 11.23
CA LYS A 28 -2.91 2.83 12.46
C LYS A 28 -1.44 2.90 12.91
N ASP A 29 -0.64 1.91 12.56
CA ASP A 29 0.77 1.80 12.95
C ASP A 29 1.54 0.83 12.04
N LEU A 30 2.87 0.92 12.09
CA LEU A 30 3.78 0.10 11.30
C LEU A 30 3.68 -1.39 11.64
N LYS A 31 3.43 -1.74 12.91
CA LYS A 31 3.30 -3.14 13.35
C LYS A 31 2.07 -3.80 12.72
N THR A 32 0.96 -3.09 12.70
CA THR A 32 -0.29 -3.56 12.05
C THR A 32 -0.08 -3.71 10.55
N ALA A 33 0.54 -2.71 9.92
CA ALA A 33 0.84 -2.74 8.49
C ALA A 33 1.75 -3.90 8.12
N HIS A 34 2.80 -4.17 8.89
CA HIS A 34 3.70 -5.29 8.65
C HIS A 34 3.00 -6.65 8.71
N LYS A 35 2.13 -6.86 9.71
CA LYS A 35 1.32 -8.09 9.80
C LYS A 35 0.42 -8.29 8.57
N LEU A 36 -0.22 -7.21 8.11
CA LEU A 36 -1.06 -7.24 6.91
C LEU A 36 -0.23 -7.49 5.65
N ALA A 37 0.94 -6.86 5.54
CA ALA A 37 1.84 -7.05 4.43
C ALA A 37 2.28 -8.50 4.29
N LEU A 38 2.68 -9.15 5.39
CA LEU A 38 3.03 -10.57 5.43
C LEU A 38 1.85 -11.47 5.04
N SER A 39 0.64 -11.19 5.54
CA SER A 39 -0.53 -12.03 5.27
C SER A 39 -1.09 -11.86 3.85
N GLN A 40 -0.96 -10.66 3.26
CA GLN A 40 -1.50 -10.35 1.94
C GLN A 40 -0.45 -10.40 0.81
N GLY A 41 0.84 -10.53 1.16
CA GLY A 41 1.93 -10.48 0.19
C GLY A 41 2.07 -9.12 -0.51
N LYS A 42 1.59 -8.03 0.12
CA LYS A 42 1.62 -6.67 -0.44
C LYS A 42 2.76 -5.85 0.16
N PRO A 43 3.42 -4.98 -0.63
CA PRO A 43 4.40 -4.04 -0.09
C PRO A 43 3.76 -3.00 0.84
N ILE A 44 4.57 -2.49 1.77
CA ILE A 44 4.19 -1.44 2.71
C ILE A 44 4.55 -0.09 2.10
N LEU A 45 3.60 0.83 2.07
CA LEU A 45 3.80 2.21 1.66
C LEU A 45 3.89 3.10 2.90
N LEU A 46 5.06 3.65 3.18
CA LEU A 46 5.29 4.59 4.28
C LEU A 46 5.32 6.01 3.73
N VAL A 47 4.42 6.86 4.19
CA VAL A 47 4.41 8.28 3.84
C VAL A 47 4.78 9.07 5.09
N PHE A 48 5.94 9.72 5.05
CA PHE A 48 6.44 10.57 6.13
C PHE A 48 6.03 12.01 5.90
N GLY A 49 5.38 12.59 6.89
CA GLY A 49 5.00 13.99 6.94
C GLY A 49 5.26 14.58 8.32
N ALA A 50 4.88 15.84 8.51
CA ALA A 50 4.86 16.52 9.79
C ALA A 50 3.80 17.62 9.76
N GLU A 51 3.26 18.00 10.91
CA GLU A 51 2.21 19.02 11.01
C GLU A 51 2.61 20.36 10.40
N TRP A 52 3.86 20.77 10.57
CA TRP A 52 4.42 22.02 10.03
C TRP A 52 4.78 21.95 8.54
N CYS A 53 4.71 20.77 7.91
CA CYS A 53 5.21 20.55 6.56
C CYS A 53 4.16 20.90 5.48
N THR A 54 4.21 22.11 4.97
CA THR A 54 3.31 22.60 3.92
C THR A 54 3.28 21.71 2.66
N TYR A 55 4.42 21.21 2.21
CA TYR A 55 4.50 20.33 1.05
C TYR A 55 3.96 18.92 1.32
N CYS A 56 3.97 18.46 2.57
CA CYS A 56 3.32 17.20 2.96
C CYS A 56 1.81 17.32 2.78
N HIS A 57 1.20 18.35 3.35
CA HIS A 57 -0.23 18.62 3.17
C HIS A 57 -0.62 18.80 1.69
N LYS A 58 0.26 19.46 0.91
CA LYS A 58 0.03 19.61 -0.54
C LYS A 58 0.09 18.27 -1.26
N LEU A 59 1.02 17.37 -0.91
CA LEU A 59 1.13 16.03 -1.48
C LEU A 59 -0.11 15.20 -1.14
N GLU A 60 -0.53 15.20 0.11
CA GLU A 60 -1.72 14.48 0.55
C GLU A 60 -2.95 14.95 -0.21
N LYS A 61 -3.28 16.23 -0.11
CA LYS A 61 -4.51 16.79 -0.68
C LYS A 61 -4.57 16.70 -2.21
N ASN A 62 -3.47 17.02 -2.90
CA ASN A 62 -3.48 17.20 -4.35
C ASN A 62 -3.07 15.95 -5.12
N VAL A 63 -2.52 14.94 -4.45
CA VAL A 63 -1.99 13.73 -5.09
C VAL A 63 -2.53 12.47 -4.45
N ILE A 64 -2.25 12.25 -3.16
CA ILE A 64 -2.56 10.98 -2.49
C ILE A 64 -4.08 10.80 -2.33
N ASP A 65 -4.80 11.85 -1.93
CA ASP A 65 -6.26 11.83 -1.73
C ASP A 65 -7.05 11.92 -3.04
N GLN A 66 -6.38 12.02 -4.19
CA GLN A 66 -7.10 11.95 -5.45
C GLN A 66 -7.66 10.54 -5.66
N PRO A 67 -8.92 10.39 -6.11
CA PRO A 67 -9.60 9.10 -6.17
C PRO A 67 -8.83 8.00 -6.89
N GLU A 68 -8.18 8.34 -8.00
CA GLU A 68 -7.39 7.38 -8.80
C GLU A 68 -6.13 6.92 -8.04
N THR A 69 -5.41 7.85 -7.39
CA THR A 69 -4.21 7.56 -6.61
C THR A 69 -4.57 6.76 -5.36
N ALA A 70 -5.61 7.17 -4.64
CA ALA A 70 -6.08 6.46 -3.45
C ALA A 70 -6.51 5.01 -3.79
N ALA A 71 -7.25 4.83 -4.88
CA ALA A 71 -7.65 3.50 -5.35
C ALA A 71 -6.44 2.65 -5.72
N TYR A 72 -5.45 3.22 -6.40
CA TYR A 72 -4.20 2.53 -6.75
C TYR A 72 -3.40 2.11 -5.51
N ILE A 73 -3.27 3.00 -4.53
CA ILE A 73 -2.60 2.73 -3.25
C ILE A 73 -3.31 1.59 -2.52
N ASN A 74 -4.62 1.67 -2.34
CA ASN A 74 -5.40 0.65 -1.62
C ASN A 74 -5.32 -0.74 -2.29
N ALA A 75 -5.28 -0.77 -3.62
CA ALA A 75 -5.18 -2.02 -4.37
C ALA A 75 -3.81 -2.71 -4.22
N ASN A 76 -2.73 -1.93 -4.21
CA ASN A 76 -1.37 -2.45 -4.39
C ASN A 76 -0.51 -2.43 -3.12
N PHE A 77 -0.86 -1.66 -2.10
CA PHE A 77 -0.03 -1.43 -0.92
C PHE A 77 -0.79 -1.63 0.39
N ILE A 78 -0.03 -1.73 1.47
CA ILE A 78 -0.50 -1.54 2.84
C ILE A 78 0.02 -0.17 3.28
N PRO A 79 -0.80 0.91 3.25
CA PRO A 79 -0.33 2.26 3.50
C PRO A 79 -0.28 2.61 4.98
N VAL A 80 0.77 3.33 5.39
CA VAL A 80 0.94 3.91 6.73
C VAL A 80 1.37 5.36 6.59
N HIS A 81 0.71 6.26 7.29
CA HIS A 81 1.16 7.63 7.46
C HIS A 81 1.97 7.75 8.75
N LEU A 82 3.17 8.31 8.68
CA LEU A 82 4.08 8.44 9.81
C LEU A 82 4.44 9.92 10.03
N ASP A 83 4.26 10.38 11.26
CA ASP A 83 4.73 11.69 11.68
C ASP A 83 6.22 11.61 11.99
N ALA A 84 7.04 12.34 11.22
CA ALA A 84 8.49 12.31 11.34
C ALA A 84 8.99 12.87 12.67
N ASP A 85 8.24 13.75 13.33
CA ASP A 85 8.61 14.31 14.64
C ASP A 85 8.39 13.29 15.76
N HIS A 86 7.45 12.37 15.60
CA HIS A 86 7.16 11.32 16.57
C HIS A 86 7.93 10.03 16.30
N GLU A 87 8.14 9.68 15.02
CA GLU A 87 8.76 8.42 14.57
C GLU A 87 10.27 8.56 14.29
N LYS A 88 11.01 9.31 15.12
CA LYS A 88 12.44 9.64 14.94
C LYS A 88 13.32 8.43 14.65
N ARG A 89 13.08 7.31 15.35
CA ARG A 89 13.86 6.10 15.15
C ARG A 89 13.63 5.48 13.77
N VAL A 90 12.40 5.51 13.27
CA VAL A 90 12.07 5.00 11.93
C VAL A 90 12.65 5.92 10.87
N VAL A 91 12.58 7.24 11.08
CA VAL A 91 13.20 8.26 10.25
C VAL A 91 14.71 8.03 10.11
N GLU A 92 15.41 7.77 11.22
CA GLU A 92 16.83 7.48 11.24
C GLU A 92 17.18 6.17 10.52
N ILE A 93 16.48 5.07 10.83
CA ILE A 93 16.73 3.75 10.22
C ILE A 93 16.47 3.78 8.70
N LEU A 94 15.43 4.49 8.27
CA LEU A 94 15.08 4.61 6.86
C LEU A 94 15.75 5.81 6.17
N GLU A 95 16.67 6.50 6.87
CA GLU A 95 17.46 7.63 6.33
C GLU A 95 16.59 8.68 5.62
N VAL A 96 15.47 9.07 6.26
CA VAL A 96 14.56 10.10 5.74
C VAL A 96 15.22 11.46 5.87
N GLY A 97 15.71 12.00 4.75
CA GLY A 97 16.50 13.24 4.73
C GLY A 97 15.66 14.50 4.55
N SER A 98 14.49 14.39 3.94
CA SER A 98 13.59 15.53 3.68
C SER A 98 12.13 15.12 3.68
N LEU A 99 11.22 16.08 3.90
CA LEU A 99 9.77 15.86 3.87
C LEU A 99 9.10 16.63 2.73
N PRO A 100 8.00 16.08 2.17
CA PRO A 100 7.50 14.72 2.38
C PRO A 100 8.47 13.65 1.87
N CYS A 101 8.46 12.47 2.49
CA CYS A 101 9.21 11.33 2.00
C CYS A 101 8.29 10.11 1.89
N THR A 102 8.38 9.40 0.79
CA THR A 102 7.67 8.13 0.60
C THR A 102 8.69 7.01 0.49
N VAL A 103 8.53 5.98 1.30
CA VAL A 103 9.36 4.77 1.29
C VAL A 103 8.46 3.57 1.06
N VAL A 104 8.87 2.69 0.16
CA VAL A 104 8.19 1.42 -0.11
C VAL A 104 9.08 0.26 0.30
N LEU A 105 8.54 -0.60 1.16
CA LEU A 105 9.23 -1.80 1.65
C LEU A 105 8.50 -3.07 1.21
N SER A 106 9.25 -4.14 0.95
CA SER A 106 8.65 -5.48 0.86
C SER A 106 8.10 -5.92 2.23
N PRO A 107 7.28 -6.98 2.31
CA PRO A 107 6.89 -7.57 3.60
C PRO A 107 8.09 -8.01 4.46
N ASN A 108 9.24 -8.29 3.84
CA ASN A 108 10.49 -8.67 4.52
C ASN A 108 11.42 -7.48 4.76
N ALA A 109 10.93 -6.24 4.61
CA ALA A 109 11.65 -5.00 4.81
C ALA A 109 12.76 -4.68 3.78
N ASP A 110 12.73 -5.31 2.58
CA ASP A 110 13.60 -4.88 1.49
C ASP A 110 13.14 -3.53 0.94
N LEU A 111 14.08 -2.63 0.65
CA LEU A 111 13.76 -1.33 0.05
C LEU A 111 13.38 -1.50 -1.42
N LEU A 112 12.13 -1.17 -1.75
CA LEU A 112 11.59 -1.25 -3.13
C LEU A 112 11.56 0.11 -3.82
N GLY A 113 11.53 1.18 -3.05
CA GLY A 113 11.53 2.54 -3.58
C GLY A 113 11.61 3.59 -2.48
N ARG A 114 12.21 4.73 -2.84
CA ARG A 114 12.26 5.94 -2.01
C ARG A 114 12.15 7.14 -2.91
N PHE A 115 11.30 8.08 -2.55
CA PHE A 115 11.18 9.35 -3.25
C PHE A 115 10.86 10.47 -2.27
N GLU A 116 11.67 11.51 -2.33
CA GLU A 116 11.64 12.65 -1.43
C GLU A 116 11.07 13.89 -2.11
N GLY A 117 10.49 14.74 -1.31
CA GLY A 117 9.89 15.99 -1.76
C GLY A 117 8.52 15.80 -2.44
N TYR A 118 7.93 16.94 -2.78
CA TYR A 118 6.66 16.98 -3.50
C TYR A 118 6.85 16.52 -4.96
N ALA A 119 5.96 15.65 -5.40
CA ALA A 119 5.85 15.26 -6.81
C ALA A 119 4.39 15.37 -7.25
N GLU A 120 4.17 15.84 -8.48
CA GLU A 120 2.83 15.86 -9.10
C GLU A 120 2.32 14.44 -9.36
N GLY A 121 0.98 14.29 -9.47
CA GLY A 121 0.28 13.02 -9.49
C GLY A 121 0.87 11.98 -10.45
N LYS A 122 1.11 12.36 -11.71
CA LYS A 122 1.69 11.43 -12.71
C LYS A 122 3.07 10.91 -12.30
N LYS A 123 3.93 11.80 -11.77
CA LYS A 123 5.28 11.41 -11.33
C LYS A 123 5.20 10.55 -10.06
N TYR A 124 4.33 10.91 -9.14
CA TYR A 124 4.12 10.15 -7.91
C TYR A 124 3.62 8.74 -8.22
N THR A 125 2.57 8.61 -9.03
CA THR A 125 2.02 7.31 -9.46
C THR A 125 3.06 6.47 -10.21
N ALA A 126 3.83 7.06 -11.11
CA ALA A 126 4.90 6.34 -11.81
C ALA A 126 5.97 5.78 -10.86
N ASN A 127 6.28 6.48 -9.77
CA ASN A 127 7.19 5.97 -8.74
C ASN A 127 6.57 4.81 -7.95
N LEU A 128 5.28 4.88 -7.65
CA LEU A 128 4.55 3.77 -7.03
C LEU A 128 4.54 2.53 -7.93
N GLU A 129 4.28 2.70 -9.22
CA GLU A 129 4.30 1.62 -10.22
C GLU A 129 5.66 0.93 -10.31
N LYS A 130 6.76 1.71 -10.30
CA LYS A 130 8.13 1.17 -10.25
C LYS A 130 8.36 0.33 -9.00
N SER A 131 7.86 0.78 -7.85
CA SER A 131 7.99 0.02 -6.59
C SER A 131 7.20 -1.28 -6.62
N VAL A 132 6.00 -1.28 -7.22
CA VAL A 132 5.21 -2.51 -7.43
C VAL A 132 5.94 -3.47 -8.37
N ALA A 133 6.54 -2.96 -9.46
CA ALA A 133 7.32 -3.79 -10.38
C ALA A 133 8.54 -4.42 -9.68
N ALA A 134 9.28 -3.64 -8.88
CA ALA A 134 10.40 -4.14 -8.08
C ALA A 134 9.96 -5.24 -7.10
N HIS A 135 8.80 -5.08 -6.46
CA HIS A 135 8.25 -6.10 -5.57
C HIS A 135 7.95 -7.40 -6.30
N ARG A 136 7.32 -7.34 -7.48
CA ARG A 136 7.02 -8.51 -8.31
C ARG A 136 8.29 -9.24 -8.77
N GLU A 137 9.31 -8.50 -9.13
CA GLU A 137 10.61 -9.06 -9.53
C GLU A 137 11.29 -9.78 -8.36
N LEU A 138 11.27 -9.16 -7.16
CA LEU A 138 11.80 -9.78 -5.94
C LEU A 138 11.08 -11.11 -5.64
N GLN A 139 9.74 -11.12 -5.70
CA GLN A 139 8.94 -12.34 -5.50
C GLN A 139 9.26 -13.42 -6.55
N ALA A 140 9.37 -13.05 -7.82
CA ALA A 140 9.70 -13.99 -8.90
C ALA A 140 11.11 -14.60 -8.73
N THR A 141 12.07 -13.81 -8.24
CA THR A 141 13.43 -14.28 -7.95
C THR A 141 13.44 -15.23 -6.76
N ALA A 142 12.73 -14.90 -5.68
CA ALA A 142 12.61 -15.78 -4.52
C ALA A 142 11.96 -17.13 -4.86
N ALA A 143 10.94 -17.13 -5.71
CA ALA A 143 10.28 -18.36 -6.17
C ALA A 143 11.23 -19.25 -7.01
N ARG A 144 12.09 -18.66 -7.83
CA ARG A 144 13.10 -19.40 -8.63
C ARG A 144 14.20 -20.01 -7.77
N THR A 145 14.68 -19.26 -6.78
CA THR A 145 15.77 -19.72 -5.89
C THR A 145 15.26 -20.71 -4.83
N GLY A 146 14.07 -20.53 -4.29
CA GLY A 146 13.43 -21.46 -3.35
C GLY A 146 13.12 -22.84 -3.95
N GLY A 147 12.85 -22.91 -5.26
CA GLY A 147 12.65 -24.18 -5.97
C GLY A 147 13.94 -24.96 -6.28
N ALA A 148 15.11 -24.34 -6.13
CA ALA A 148 16.40 -24.97 -6.42
C ALA A 148 16.99 -25.76 -5.22
N VAL A 149 16.41 -25.65 -4.01
CA VAL A 149 16.94 -26.29 -2.77
C VAL A 149 16.28 -27.65 -2.48
N THR A 150 15.31 -28.08 -3.27
CA THR A 150 14.58 -29.34 -3.07
C THR A 150 14.93 -30.41 -4.14
N ARG A 151 16.22 -30.59 -4.45
CA ARG A 151 16.72 -31.76 -5.18
C ARG A 151 17.93 -32.37 -4.52
#